data_a398faeb6073b43573c42819bd14a9e0
#
_entry.id   a398faeb6073b43573c42819bd14a9e0
#
_cell.length_a   1.000
_cell.length_b   1.000
_cell.length_c   1.000
_cell.angle_alpha   90.00
_cell.angle_beta   90.00
_cell.angle_gamma   90.00
#
_symmetry.space_group_name_H-M   'P 1'
#
loop_
_entity.id
_entity.type
_entity.pdbx_description
1 polymer ?
#
loop_
_entity_poly.entity_id
_entity_poly.type
_entity_poly.pdbx_seq_one_letter_code
_entity_poly.pdbx_strand_id
1 'polypeptide(L)'
;MPIKIDNQLPARHSLELENIFIMTESRALTQDIRPLKILILNLMPTKIETETQLLRLLSNSPLQIEVELLQTATHQSKNTSAEHMLKFYKTFGDVREEKFDGMIITGAPVEHLAFEEVDYWEELCTIMEWSKTNVYSTFHICWGAQAGLYYHYGIPKYPLKKKMFGIFPHHALDPYHPLMRGLDDIFYVPHSRHTEIRRSDICLLYTSPSPRDRTRS
;
A
#
# COMPACT_ATOMS: atom_id res chain seq x y z
N MET A 1 13.47 14.54 8.26
CA MET A 1 12.77 14.60 9.57
C MET A 1 12.18 13.22 9.81
N PRO A 2 12.09 12.73 11.04
CA PRO A 2 11.76 11.34 11.31
C PRO A 2 10.25 11.06 11.17
N ILE A 3 9.93 9.79 10.92
CA ILE A 3 8.57 9.27 11.00
C ILE A 3 8.07 9.35 12.44
N LYS A 4 6.82 9.81 12.63
CA LYS A 4 6.13 9.79 13.93
C LYS A 4 5.46 8.43 14.10
N ILE A 5 5.76 7.73 15.18
CA ILE A 5 5.15 6.46 15.53
C ILE A 5 4.72 6.43 17.00
N ASP A 6 3.74 5.60 17.31
CA ASP A 6 3.31 5.34 18.68
C ASP A 6 4.48 4.81 19.51
N ASN A 7 4.60 5.31 20.75
CA ASN A 7 5.68 4.96 21.67
C ASN A 7 5.74 3.44 21.99
N GLN A 8 4.62 2.74 21.86
CA GLN A 8 4.47 1.33 22.23
C GLN A 8 4.40 0.40 21.03
N LEU A 9 4.50 0.93 19.79
CA LEU A 9 4.49 0.11 18.59
C LEU A 9 5.74 -0.79 18.57
N PRO A 10 5.62 -2.13 18.39
CA PRO A 10 6.77 -3.06 18.38
C PRO A 10 7.84 -2.69 17.34
N ALA A 11 7.44 -2.17 16.18
CA ALA A 11 8.35 -1.72 15.14
C ALA A 11 9.36 -0.67 15.63
N ARG A 12 9.03 0.11 16.67
CA ARG A 12 9.92 1.11 17.26
C ARG A 12 11.26 0.51 17.67
N HIS A 13 11.24 -0.58 18.42
CA HIS A 13 12.46 -1.21 18.92
C HIS A 13 13.36 -1.71 17.79
N SER A 14 12.79 -2.31 16.75
CA SER A 14 13.53 -2.78 15.58
C SER A 14 14.19 -1.62 14.82
N LEU A 15 13.45 -0.52 14.63
CA LEU A 15 13.95 0.66 13.92
C LEU A 15 15.05 1.38 14.70
N GLU A 16 14.93 1.48 16.02
CA GLU A 16 15.99 2.06 16.90
C GLU A 16 17.27 1.22 16.85
N LEU A 17 17.18 -0.12 16.87
CA LEU A 17 18.33 -1.01 16.74
C LEU A 17 19.04 -0.88 15.37
N GLU A 18 18.31 -0.54 14.32
CA GLU A 18 18.84 -0.31 12.97
C GLU A 18 19.40 1.12 12.82
N ASN A 19 19.47 1.93 13.88
CA ASN A 19 19.87 3.34 13.85
C ASN A 19 19.00 4.21 12.92
N ILE A 20 17.75 3.80 12.70
CA ILE A 20 16.77 4.59 11.95
C ILE A 20 16.17 5.63 12.89
N PHE A 21 16.29 6.91 12.50
CA PHE A 21 15.79 7.99 13.32
C PHE A 21 14.26 8.06 13.26
N ILE A 22 13.62 7.75 14.38
CA ILE A 22 12.17 7.85 14.58
C ILE A 22 11.83 8.96 15.57
N MET A 23 10.62 9.51 15.46
CA MET A 23 10.10 10.51 16.38
C MET A 23 8.98 9.92 17.21
N THR A 24 9.08 10.03 18.53
CA THR A 24 7.98 9.69 19.41
C THR A 24 6.91 10.77 19.41
N GLU A 25 5.67 10.41 19.74
CA GLU A 25 4.56 11.39 19.79
C GLU A 25 4.86 12.57 20.69
N SER A 26 5.45 12.34 21.86
CA SER A 26 5.81 13.41 22.80
C SER A 26 6.78 14.44 22.20
N ARG A 27 7.72 14.00 21.39
CA ARG A 27 8.67 14.87 20.71
C ARG A 27 8.05 15.59 19.50
N ALA A 28 7.12 14.96 18.81
CA ALA A 28 6.43 15.54 17.66
C ALA A 28 5.55 16.75 18.06
N LEU A 29 4.95 16.71 19.25
CA LEU A 29 4.10 17.80 19.78
C LEU A 29 4.85 19.14 19.98
N THR A 30 6.18 19.14 20.00
CA THR A 30 7.00 20.34 20.15
C THR A 30 7.39 21.00 18.83
N GLN A 31 6.95 20.45 17.69
CA GLN A 31 7.31 20.97 16.37
C GLN A 31 6.07 21.53 15.64
N ASP A 32 6.17 22.76 15.18
CA ASP A 32 5.12 23.46 14.41
C ASP A 32 5.28 23.14 12.90
N ILE A 33 5.18 21.85 12.52
CA ILE A 33 5.28 21.39 11.14
C ILE A 33 4.10 20.47 10.87
N ARG A 34 3.34 20.74 9.79
CA ARG A 34 2.31 19.85 9.32
C ARG A 34 2.95 18.53 8.81
N PRO A 35 2.73 17.39 9.46
CA PRO A 35 3.19 16.11 8.97
C PRO A 35 2.38 15.67 7.74
N LEU A 36 2.99 14.83 6.90
CA LEU A 36 2.25 14.09 5.90
C LEU A 36 1.51 12.94 6.59
N LYS A 37 0.19 12.88 6.40
CA LYS A 37 -0.65 11.80 6.92
C LYS A 37 -0.68 10.64 5.93
N ILE A 38 -0.15 9.49 6.32
CA ILE A 38 -0.12 8.27 5.51
C ILE A 38 -0.96 7.18 6.17
N LEU A 39 -1.93 6.67 5.43
CA LEU A 39 -2.76 5.54 5.84
C LEU A 39 -2.19 4.24 5.26
N ILE A 40 -2.05 3.19 6.06
CA ILE A 40 -1.60 1.87 5.60
C ILE A 40 -2.70 0.85 5.82
N LEU A 41 -3.39 0.44 4.75
CA LEU A 41 -4.27 -0.72 4.77
C LEU A 41 -3.42 -1.99 4.68
N ASN A 42 -3.22 -2.62 5.82
CA ASN A 42 -2.37 -3.81 5.93
C ASN A 42 -3.22 -5.09 5.83
N LEU A 43 -3.18 -5.72 4.64
CA LEU A 43 -3.89 -6.97 4.35
C LEU A 43 -3.01 -8.22 4.57
N MET A 44 -1.73 -8.02 4.95
CA MET A 44 -0.81 -9.13 5.19
C MET A 44 -1.15 -9.88 6.48
N PRO A 45 -0.93 -11.20 6.52
CA PRO A 45 -1.14 -12.00 7.73
C PRO A 45 -0.10 -11.72 8.81
N THR A 46 1.16 -11.39 8.44
CA THR A 46 2.25 -11.02 9.33
C THR A 46 2.28 -9.50 9.50
N LYS A 47 1.35 -8.97 10.30
CA LYS A 47 1.13 -7.53 10.41
C LYS A 47 2.35 -6.77 10.93
N ILE A 48 2.92 -7.20 12.03
CA ILE A 48 4.05 -6.54 12.72
C ILE A 48 5.29 -6.46 11.83
N GLU A 49 5.60 -7.54 11.09
CA GLU A 49 6.73 -7.55 10.15
C GLU A 49 6.49 -6.55 9.00
N THR A 50 5.27 -6.56 8.44
CA THR A 50 4.89 -5.65 7.36
C THR A 50 4.92 -4.19 7.81
N GLU A 51 4.42 -3.91 9.01
CA GLU A 51 4.51 -2.58 9.65
C GLU A 51 5.97 -2.12 9.72
N THR A 52 6.84 -2.96 10.28
CA THR A 52 8.27 -2.63 10.45
C THR A 52 8.93 -2.33 9.11
N GLN A 53 8.65 -3.13 8.07
CA GLN A 53 9.21 -2.94 6.73
C GLN A 53 8.74 -1.63 6.09
N LEU A 54 7.44 -1.33 6.15
CA LEU A 54 6.89 -0.12 5.56
C LEU A 54 7.32 1.14 6.33
N LEU A 55 7.33 1.08 7.65
CA LEU A 55 7.81 2.19 8.49
C LEU A 55 9.29 2.48 8.26
N ARG A 56 10.13 1.45 8.06
CA ARG A 56 11.54 1.61 7.69
C ARG A 56 11.70 2.38 6.38
N LEU A 57 10.91 2.04 5.36
CA LEU A 57 10.95 2.73 4.07
C LEU A 57 10.46 4.18 4.17
N LEU A 58 9.36 4.41 4.86
CA LEU A 58 8.79 5.74 5.05
C LEU A 58 9.69 6.65 5.89
N SER A 59 10.46 6.09 6.83
CA SER A 59 11.39 6.86 7.66
C SER A 59 12.59 7.40 6.88
N ASN A 60 12.86 6.86 5.68
CA ASN A 60 13.92 7.35 4.79
C ASN A 60 13.47 8.60 3.98
N SER A 61 12.83 9.54 4.66
CA SER A 61 12.33 10.79 4.09
C SER A 61 12.76 11.97 4.95
N PRO A 62 13.09 13.12 4.35
CA PRO A 62 13.34 14.36 5.11
C PRO A 62 12.04 14.98 5.65
N LEU A 63 10.88 14.50 5.22
CA LEU A 63 9.58 15.03 5.63
C LEU A 63 9.09 14.32 6.91
N GLN A 64 8.38 15.05 7.76
CA GLN A 64 7.69 14.44 8.89
C GLN A 64 6.49 13.66 8.38
N ILE A 65 6.39 12.40 8.79
CA ILE A 65 5.31 11.49 8.39
C ILE A 65 4.60 11.00 9.65
N GLU A 66 3.28 11.06 9.63
CA GLU A 66 2.38 10.46 10.59
C GLU A 66 1.69 9.27 9.92
N VAL A 67 1.79 8.09 10.52
CA VAL A 67 1.25 6.86 9.95
C VAL A 67 0.08 6.37 10.78
N GLU A 68 -1.02 6.06 10.10
CA GLU A 68 -2.16 5.37 10.66
C GLU A 68 -2.30 3.98 10.01
N LEU A 69 -2.56 2.97 10.85
CA LEU A 69 -2.73 1.59 10.43
C LEU A 69 -4.21 1.26 10.31
N LEU A 70 -4.61 0.74 9.16
CA LEU A 70 -5.99 0.36 8.84
C LEU A 70 -6.09 -1.15 8.65
N GLN A 71 -7.13 -1.74 9.20
CA GLN A 71 -7.54 -3.12 8.95
C GLN A 71 -8.94 -3.17 8.36
N THR A 72 -9.26 -4.28 7.71
CA THR A 72 -10.63 -4.61 7.33
C THR A 72 -11.39 -5.11 8.56
N ALA A 73 -12.60 -4.62 8.75
CA ALA A 73 -13.47 -5.03 9.87
C ALA A 73 -14.07 -6.43 9.64
N THR A 74 -14.24 -6.80 8.36
CA THR A 74 -14.85 -8.08 7.94
C THR A 74 -13.92 -9.27 8.07
N HIS A 75 -12.60 -9.06 8.23
CA HIS A 75 -11.61 -10.11 8.35
C HIS A 75 -10.82 -10.03 9.64
N GLN A 76 -10.79 -11.13 10.41
CA GLN A 76 -9.98 -11.22 11.64
C GLN A 76 -8.59 -11.79 11.34
N SER A 77 -7.56 -11.06 11.75
CA SER A 77 -6.17 -11.55 11.67
C SER A 77 -5.96 -12.76 12.58
N LYS A 78 -5.46 -13.86 12.01
CA LYS A 78 -5.16 -15.09 12.77
C LYS A 78 -3.76 -15.09 13.40
N ASN A 79 -2.85 -14.30 12.86
CA ASN A 79 -1.42 -14.35 13.22
C ASN A 79 -0.95 -13.16 14.06
N THR A 80 -1.86 -12.26 14.43
CA THR A 80 -1.57 -11.08 15.25
C THR A 80 -2.52 -11.06 16.43
N SER A 81 -2.01 -10.71 17.62
CA SER A 81 -2.85 -10.67 18.83
C SER A 81 -3.97 -9.63 18.70
N ALA A 82 -5.13 -9.95 19.25
CA ALA A 82 -6.26 -9.03 19.29
C ALA A 82 -5.92 -7.71 20.01
N GLU A 83 -5.08 -7.78 21.04
CA GLU A 83 -4.61 -6.61 21.79
C GLU A 83 -3.82 -5.65 20.88
N HIS A 84 -2.89 -6.16 20.04
CA HIS A 84 -2.14 -5.36 19.07
C HIS A 84 -3.09 -4.69 18.06
N MET A 85 -4.06 -5.45 17.54
CA MET A 85 -5.02 -4.95 16.57
C MET A 85 -5.89 -3.82 17.16
N LEU A 86 -6.45 -4.02 18.35
CA LEU A 86 -7.28 -3.02 19.02
C LEU A 86 -6.49 -1.76 19.38
N LYS A 87 -5.21 -1.89 19.66
CA LYS A 87 -4.39 -0.77 20.12
C LYS A 87 -3.87 0.10 18.99
N PHE A 88 -3.47 -0.49 17.87
CA PHE A 88 -2.73 0.20 16.81
C PHE A 88 -3.48 0.31 15.48
N TYR A 89 -4.53 -0.49 15.28
CA TYR A 89 -5.28 -0.50 14.04
C TYR A 89 -6.62 0.20 14.18
N LYS A 90 -6.93 1.04 13.21
CA LYS A 90 -8.25 1.62 13.00
C LYS A 90 -9.06 0.76 12.03
N THR A 91 -10.39 0.92 12.07
CA THR A 91 -11.31 0.40 11.06
C THR A 91 -11.66 1.50 10.07
N PHE A 92 -12.26 1.15 8.94
CA PHE A 92 -12.70 2.14 7.95
C PHE A 92 -13.68 3.16 8.55
N GLY A 93 -14.56 2.73 9.47
CA GLY A 93 -15.47 3.62 10.17
C GLY A 93 -14.79 4.75 10.94
N ASP A 94 -13.59 4.50 11.46
CA ASP A 94 -12.83 5.46 12.25
C ASP A 94 -12.16 6.55 11.41
N VAL A 95 -11.85 6.27 10.13
CA VAL A 95 -11.05 7.15 9.25
C VAL A 95 -11.84 7.75 8.09
N ARG A 96 -13.07 7.35 7.85
CA ARG A 96 -13.84 7.71 6.65
C ARG A 96 -14.08 9.20 6.47
N GLU A 97 -14.10 9.98 7.54
CA GLU A 97 -14.29 11.44 7.51
C GLU A 97 -12.93 12.19 7.41
N GLU A 98 -11.81 11.46 7.51
CA GLU A 98 -10.48 12.05 7.46
C GLU A 98 -9.97 12.16 6.01
N LYS A 99 -8.92 12.99 5.84
CA LYS A 99 -8.17 13.12 4.59
C LYS A 99 -6.70 12.79 4.82
N PHE A 100 -6.11 12.11 3.85
CA PHE A 100 -4.72 11.66 3.89
C PHE A 100 -3.92 12.15 2.69
N ASP A 101 -2.63 12.41 2.91
CA ASP A 101 -1.71 12.78 1.83
C ASP A 101 -1.30 11.55 1.00
N GLY A 102 -1.30 10.39 1.63
CA GLY A 102 -1.02 9.13 0.93
C GLY A 102 -1.68 7.93 1.58
N MET A 103 -1.85 6.86 0.79
CA MET A 103 -2.33 5.57 1.26
C MET A 103 -1.50 4.45 0.66
N ILE A 104 -1.19 3.44 1.45
CA ILE A 104 -0.57 2.20 1.00
C ILE A 104 -1.56 1.05 1.21
N ILE A 105 -1.88 0.34 0.13
CA ILE A 105 -2.66 -0.91 0.18
C ILE A 105 -1.68 -2.07 -0.05
N THR A 106 -1.49 -2.92 0.94
CA THR A 106 -0.52 -4.02 0.87
C THR A 106 -1.04 -5.18 0.01
N GLY A 107 -0.17 -6.13 -0.26
CA GLY A 107 -0.56 -7.43 -0.77
C GLY A 107 -1.34 -8.27 0.26
N ALA A 108 -1.89 -9.40 -0.23
CA ALA A 108 -2.53 -10.41 0.58
C ALA A 108 -2.27 -11.79 -0.05
N PRO A 109 -2.15 -12.88 0.72
CA PRO A 109 -1.90 -14.22 0.20
C PRO A 109 -3.18 -14.92 -0.29
N VAL A 110 -3.98 -14.23 -1.10
CA VAL A 110 -5.28 -14.67 -1.64
C VAL A 110 -5.31 -14.65 -3.16
N GLU A 111 -4.14 -14.69 -3.80
CA GLU A 111 -3.99 -14.58 -5.25
C GLU A 111 -4.67 -15.71 -6.04
N HIS A 112 -4.94 -16.85 -5.41
CA HIS A 112 -5.63 -17.99 -6.03
C HIS A 112 -7.15 -17.83 -6.10
N LEU A 113 -7.74 -17.00 -5.23
CA LEU A 113 -9.17 -16.74 -5.19
C LEU A 113 -9.57 -15.73 -6.27
N ALA A 114 -10.78 -15.82 -6.80
CA ALA A 114 -11.35 -14.68 -7.53
C ALA A 114 -11.47 -13.48 -6.57
N PHE A 115 -11.52 -12.25 -7.10
CA PHE A 115 -11.57 -11.08 -6.22
C PHE A 115 -12.85 -11.09 -5.37
N GLU A 116 -13.96 -11.46 -5.96
CA GLU A 116 -15.28 -11.51 -5.34
C GLU A 116 -15.42 -12.64 -4.29
N GLU A 117 -14.53 -13.63 -4.30
CA GLU A 117 -14.49 -14.71 -3.31
C GLU A 117 -13.72 -14.32 -2.03
N VAL A 118 -13.04 -13.16 -2.04
CA VAL A 118 -12.30 -12.66 -0.88
C VAL A 118 -13.27 -12.05 0.12
N ASP A 119 -13.28 -12.53 1.36
CA ASP A 119 -14.23 -12.18 2.42
C ASP A 119 -14.34 -10.67 2.71
N TYR A 120 -13.29 -9.91 2.49
CA TYR A 120 -13.26 -8.44 2.66
C TYR A 120 -13.33 -7.66 1.33
N TRP A 121 -13.71 -8.29 0.22
CA TRP A 121 -13.69 -7.65 -1.10
C TRP A 121 -14.58 -6.41 -1.18
N GLU A 122 -15.82 -6.50 -0.69
CA GLU A 122 -16.78 -5.39 -0.72
C GLU A 122 -16.29 -4.20 0.12
N GLU A 123 -15.72 -4.47 1.30
CA GLU A 123 -15.12 -3.44 2.14
C GLU A 123 -13.92 -2.81 1.45
N LEU A 124 -13.04 -3.61 0.82
CA LEU A 124 -11.89 -3.11 0.06
C LEU A 124 -12.34 -2.22 -1.11
N CYS A 125 -13.37 -2.60 -1.86
CA CYS A 125 -13.96 -1.77 -2.91
C CYS A 125 -14.45 -0.42 -2.36
N THR A 126 -15.12 -0.44 -1.22
CA THR A 126 -15.60 0.78 -0.54
C THR A 126 -14.43 1.69 -0.17
N ILE A 127 -13.36 1.13 0.39
CA ILE A 127 -12.14 1.85 0.75
C ILE A 127 -11.46 2.44 -0.50
N MET A 128 -11.36 1.66 -1.58
CA MET A 128 -10.77 2.12 -2.85
C MET A 128 -11.59 3.25 -3.49
N GLU A 129 -12.92 3.18 -3.43
CA GLU A 129 -13.77 4.28 -3.90
C GLU A 129 -13.58 5.54 -3.08
N TRP A 130 -13.62 5.42 -1.75
CA TRP A 130 -13.39 6.51 -0.81
C TRP A 130 -12.01 7.16 -1.03
N SER A 131 -10.99 6.36 -1.33
CA SER A 131 -9.62 6.87 -1.53
C SER A 131 -9.52 7.87 -2.69
N LYS A 132 -10.39 7.80 -3.70
CA LYS A 132 -10.40 8.73 -4.85
C LYS A 132 -10.64 10.20 -4.45
N THR A 133 -11.31 10.43 -3.33
CA THR A 133 -11.69 11.77 -2.87
C THR A 133 -11.01 12.18 -1.56
N ASN A 134 -10.60 11.22 -0.76
CA ASN A 134 -10.07 11.44 0.59
C ASN A 134 -8.55 11.23 0.69
N VAL A 135 -7.93 10.65 -0.33
CA VAL A 135 -6.48 10.40 -0.36
C VAL A 135 -5.87 11.06 -1.59
N TYR A 136 -4.77 11.83 -1.39
CA TYR A 136 -4.12 12.50 -2.51
C TYR A 136 -3.46 11.51 -3.49
N SER A 137 -2.77 10.47 -2.95
CA SER A 137 -2.14 9.44 -3.77
C SER A 137 -2.19 8.08 -3.08
N THR A 138 -2.56 7.03 -3.82
CA THR A 138 -2.62 5.66 -3.31
C THR A 138 -1.57 4.78 -3.99
N PHE A 139 -0.77 4.08 -3.19
CA PHE A 139 0.23 3.11 -3.65
C PHE A 139 -0.24 1.70 -3.35
N HIS A 140 -0.40 0.90 -4.39
CA HIS A 140 -0.86 -0.47 -4.31
C HIS A 140 0.31 -1.44 -4.46
N ILE A 141 0.40 -2.47 -3.60
CA ILE A 141 1.50 -3.44 -3.60
C ILE A 141 0.99 -4.85 -3.89
N CYS A 142 1.67 -5.56 -4.80
CA CYS A 142 1.47 -6.99 -5.07
C CYS A 142 0.00 -7.32 -5.45
N TRP A 143 -0.68 -8.19 -4.68
CA TRP A 143 -2.10 -8.50 -4.88
C TRP A 143 -2.97 -7.25 -4.75
N GLY A 144 -2.66 -6.34 -3.85
CA GLY A 144 -3.37 -5.06 -3.75
C GLY A 144 -3.29 -4.23 -5.03
N ALA A 145 -2.17 -4.31 -5.78
CA ALA A 145 -2.05 -3.68 -7.09
C ALA A 145 -2.96 -4.34 -8.13
N GLN A 146 -3.06 -5.67 -8.12
CA GLN A 146 -3.98 -6.41 -8.99
C GLN A 146 -5.45 -6.09 -8.65
N ALA A 147 -5.78 -6.00 -7.36
CA ALA A 147 -7.11 -5.61 -6.89
C ALA A 147 -7.48 -4.19 -7.33
N GLY A 148 -6.54 -3.24 -7.22
CA GLY A 148 -6.74 -1.87 -7.67
C GLY A 148 -6.93 -1.76 -9.19
N LEU A 149 -6.13 -2.49 -9.97
CA LEU A 149 -6.30 -2.56 -11.43
C LEU A 149 -7.65 -3.15 -11.83
N TYR A 150 -8.08 -4.20 -11.15
CA TYR A 150 -9.38 -4.81 -11.40
C TYR A 150 -10.53 -3.88 -11.03
N TYR A 151 -10.52 -3.32 -9.82
CA TYR A 151 -11.59 -2.45 -9.35
C TYR A 151 -11.74 -1.17 -10.18
N HIS A 152 -10.62 -0.47 -10.42
CA HIS A 152 -10.66 0.84 -11.06
C HIS A 152 -10.79 0.77 -12.59
N TYR A 153 -10.28 -0.30 -13.21
CA TYR A 153 -10.12 -0.38 -14.66
C TYR A 153 -10.65 -1.67 -15.28
N GLY A 154 -11.15 -2.62 -14.49
CA GLY A 154 -11.65 -3.91 -14.99
C GLY A 154 -10.56 -4.84 -15.53
N ILE A 155 -9.29 -4.60 -15.18
CA ILE A 155 -8.17 -5.42 -15.66
C ILE A 155 -8.07 -6.70 -14.83
N PRO A 156 -8.28 -7.89 -15.42
CA PRO A 156 -8.26 -9.14 -14.69
C PRO A 156 -6.84 -9.60 -14.38
N LYS A 157 -6.69 -10.46 -13.38
CA LYS A 157 -5.47 -11.23 -13.15
C LYS A 157 -5.58 -12.60 -13.83
N TYR A 158 -4.44 -13.16 -14.23
CA TYR A 158 -4.35 -14.46 -14.87
C TYR A 158 -3.46 -15.40 -14.07
N PRO A 159 -3.84 -16.67 -13.89
CA PRO A 159 -3.00 -17.64 -13.21
C PRO A 159 -1.78 -17.98 -14.07
N LEU A 160 -0.62 -18.06 -13.43
CA LEU A 160 0.60 -18.58 -14.05
C LEU A 160 0.57 -20.10 -14.06
N LYS A 161 1.10 -20.74 -15.11
CA LYS A 161 1.27 -22.19 -15.16
C LYS A 161 2.18 -22.75 -14.05
N LYS A 162 3.14 -21.94 -13.61
CA LYS A 162 4.09 -22.22 -12.54
C LYS A 162 4.36 -20.94 -11.76
N LYS A 163 4.52 -21.07 -10.43
CA LYS A 163 4.92 -19.96 -9.58
C LYS A 163 6.18 -19.28 -10.14
N MET A 164 6.11 -17.98 -10.36
CA MET A 164 7.29 -17.18 -10.67
C MET A 164 7.97 -16.82 -9.36
N PHE A 165 9.18 -17.33 -9.16
CA PHE A 165 9.97 -17.11 -7.96
C PHE A 165 11.43 -16.89 -8.33
N GLY A 166 12.04 -15.81 -7.85
CA GLY A 166 13.43 -15.46 -8.14
C GLY A 166 13.66 -13.96 -8.19
N ILE A 167 14.87 -13.60 -8.60
CA ILE A 167 15.30 -12.22 -8.81
C ILE A 167 15.47 -12.01 -10.32
N PHE A 168 14.79 -11.01 -10.88
CA PHE A 168 14.72 -10.79 -12.32
C PHE A 168 15.23 -9.40 -12.68
N PRO A 169 15.98 -9.24 -13.79
CA PRO A 169 16.36 -7.94 -14.30
C PRO A 169 15.15 -7.21 -14.89
N HIS A 170 15.03 -5.95 -14.56
CA HIS A 170 14.04 -5.03 -15.09
C HIS A 170 14.71 -3.84 -15.77
N HIS A 171 14.04 -3.30 -16.78
CA HIS A 171 14.42 -2.06 -17.45
C HIS A 171 13.33 -1.02 -17.28
N ALA A 172 13.69 0.22 -17.02
CA ALA A 172 12.77 1.33 -17.07
C ALA A 172 12.30 1.55 -18.51
N LEU A 173 11.00 1.54 -18.75
CA LEU A 173 10.42 1.88 -20.06
C LEU A 173 10.53 3.37 -20.34
N ASP A 174 10.43 4.19 -19.30
CA ASP A 174 10.68 5.63 -19.32
C ASP A 174 11.63 5.97 -18.16
N PRO A 175 12.95 6.06 -18.42
CA PRO A 175 13.95 6.35 -17.39
C PRO A 175 13.82 7.79 -16.83
N TYR A 176 13.12 8.69 -17.54
CA TYR A 176 12.91 10.07 -17.09
C TYR A 176 11.69 10.24 -16.19
N HIS A 177 10.86 9.19 -16.05
CA HIS A 177 9.70 9.24 -15.17
C HIS A 177 10.12 9.50 -13.72
N PRO A 178 9.46 10.41 -12.98
CA PRO A 178 9.84 10.77 -11.61
C PRO A 178 9.99 9.58 -10.65
N LEU A 179 9.17 8.54 -10.81
CA LEU A 179 9.21 7.31 -9.99
C LEU A 179 10.43 6.41 -10.28
N MET A 180 11.10 6.62 -11.42
CA MET A 180 12.30 5.86 -11.80
C MET A 180 13.60 6.55 -11.39
N ARG A 181 13.50 7.76 -10.81
CA ARG A 181 14.67 8.53 -10.39
C ARG A 181 15.45 7.79 -9.29
N GLY A 182 16.71 7.57 -9.54
CA GLY A 182 17.63 6.88 -8.62
C GLY A 182 17.70 5.36 -8.83
N LEU A 183 16.96 4.82 -9.82
CA LEU A 183 17.15 3.45 -10.28
C LEU A 183 18.18 3.43 -11.43
N ASP A 184 18.95 2.34 -11.49
CA ASP A 184 19.86 2.06 -12.60
C ASP A 184 19.07 1.69 -13.88
N ASP A 185 19.70 1.75 -15.05
CA ASP A 185 19.10 1.33 -16.33
C ASP A 185 18.59 -0.11 -16.28
N ILE A 186 19.31 -0.97 -15.55
CA ILE A 186 18.92 -2.33 -15.23
C ILE A 186 18.93 -2.48 -13.71
N PHE A 187 17.77 -2.78 -13.15
CA PHE A 187 17.62 -3.04 -11.72
C PHE A 187 16.96 -4.39 -11.48
N TYR A 188 17.32 -5.04 -10.38
CA TYR A 188 16.87 -6.39 -10.06
C TYR A 188 15.69 -6.35 -9.09
N VAL A 189 14.62 -7.05 -9.45
CA VAL A 189 13.37 -7.10 -8.65
C VAL A 189 13.08 -8.54 -8.22
N PRO A 190 12.88 -8.80 -6.92
CA PRO A 190 12.41 -10.10 -6.45
C PRO A 190 10.95 -10.31 -6.83
N HIS A 191 10.65 -11.48 -7.38
CA HIS A 191 9.28 -11.92 -7.68
C HIS A 191 8.92 -13.15 -6.87
N SER A 192 7.69 -13.18 -6.33
CA SER A 192 7.08 -14.35 -5.72
C SER A 192 5.58 -14.28 -5.98
N ARG A 193 5.13 -14.78 -7.13
CA ARG A 193 3.74 -14.62 -7.58
C ARG A 193 3.19 -15.85 -8.27
N HIS A 194 1.90 -16.10 -8.11
CA HIS A 194 1.14 -17.14 -8.78
C HIS A 194 0.25 -16.60 -9.91
N THR A 195 0.11 -15.28 -10.00
CA THR A 195 -0.73 -14.59 -10.98
C THR A 195 0.03 -13.48 -11.67
N GLU A 196 -0.46 -13.05 -12.82
CA GLU A 196 0.08 -11.95 -13.60
C GLU A 196 -1.02 -11.03 -14.13
N ILE A 197 -0.63 -9.81 -14.47
CA ILE A 197 -1.41 -8.89 -15.31
C ILE A 197 -0.78 -8.88 -16.70
N ARG A 198 -1.59 -8.91 -17.74
CA ARG A 198 -1.09 -8.89 -19.12
C ARG A 198 -0.95 -7.45 -19.61
N ARG A 199 0.16 -7.18 -20.29
CA ARG A 199 0.43 -5.87 -20.86
C ARG A 199 -0.62 -5.43 -21.88
N SER A 200 -1.20 -6.38 -22.65
CA SER A 200 -2.28 -6.13 -23.58
C SER A 200 -3.47 -5.43 -22.93
N ASP A 201 -3.84 -5.86 -21.72
CA ASP A 201 -5.02 -5.33 -21.04
C ASP A 201 -4.77 -3.92 -20.50
N ILE A 202 -3.53 -3.63 -20.09
CA ILE A 202 -3.12 -2.27 -19.69
C ILE A 202 -3.08 -1.34 -20.90
N CYS A 203 -2.58 -1.79 -22.06
CA CYS A 203 -2.49 -0.97 -23.26
C CYS A 203 -3.87 -0.54 -23.78
N LEU A 204 -4.91 -1.35 -23.57
CA LEU A 204 -6.28 -0.99 -23.96
C LEU A 204 -6.81 0.24 -23.22
N LEU A 205 -6.33 0.51 -22.00
CA LEU A 205 -6.70 1.73 -21.26
C LEU A 205 -6.20 3.01 -21.94
N TYR A 206 -5.03 2.96 -22.56
CA TYR A 206 -4.44 4.13 -23.25
C TYR A 206 -4.99 4.34 -24.64
N THR A 207 -5.60 3.31 -25.25
CA THR A 207 -6.18 3.38 -26.59
C THR A 207 -7.69 3.62 -26.60
N SER A 208 -8.37 3.41 -25.48
CA SER A 208 -9.80 3.73 -25.33
C SER A 208 -9.97 5.20 -24.94
N PRO A 209 -10.86 5.97 -25.62
CA PRO A 209 -11.15 7.34 -25.23
C PRO A 209 -11.67 7.34 -23.78
N SER A 210 -11.08 8.21 -22.96
CA SER A 210 -11.52 8.42 -21.58
C SER A 210 -13.02 8.72 -21.55
N PRO A 211 -13.77 8.25 -20.52
CA PRO A 211 -15.15 8.69 -20.32
C PRO A 211 -15.33 10.21 -20.32
N ARG A 212 -14.29 10.97 -19.94
CA ARG A 212 -14.26 12.44 -20.01
C ARG A 212 -14.13 12.99 -21.43
N ASP A 213 -13.58 12.22 -22.37
CA ASP A 213 -13.45 12.66 -23.78
C ASP A 213 -14.74 12.46 -24.56
N ARG A 214 -15.65 11.58 -24.10
CA ARG A 214 -16.97 11.35 -24.72
C ARG A 214 -17.99 12.48 -24.46
N THR A 215 -17.72 13.37 -23.52
CA THR A 215 -18.60 14.49 -23.16
C THR A 215 -18.20 15.82 -23.84
N ARG A 216 -17.20 15.81 -24.72
CA ARG A 216 -16.71 16.98 -25.47
C ARG A 216 -17.05 16.98 -26.97
N SER A 217 -17.97 16.12 -27.41
CA SER A 217 -18.52 16.15 -28.78
C SER A 217 -19.92 16.69 -28.80
#